data_497cd8e1e3f16a9e9db4809c1a55f45d
#
_entry.id   497cd8e1e3f16a9e9db4809c1a55f45d
#
_cell.length_a   1.000
_cell.length_b   1.000
_cell.length_c   1.000
_cell.angle_alpha   90.00
_cell.angle_beta   90.00
_cell.angle_gamma   90.00
#
_symmetry.space_group_name_H-M   'P 1'
#
loop_
_entity.id
_entity.type
_entity.pdbx_description
1 polymer ?
#
loop_
_entity_poly.entity_id
_entity_poly.type
_entity_poly.pdbx_seq_one_letter_code
_entity_poly.pdbx_strand_id
1 'polypeptide(L)'
;MNTNMTLEKRILSVLLTVIMVFSMVPLSVFAADSNQASVTVNETVTEYATIQEAFDAAKKLTDPCTVKVLQSFKGSMVLGVTFTAEDNCDITLDVNGFDMYNRNTRDQASASMFTFEKGTNAHLTVVNNSENRETLGGIFYYPNGTDISNSVFYMEGGTLTIEDVGGDGIKNKT
;
A
#
# COMPACT_ATOMS: atom_id res chain seq x y z
N MET A 1 -28.34 -31.82 -47.52
CA MET A 1 -28.79 -30.42 -47.45
C MET A 1 -27.61 -29.55 -47.04
N ASN A 2 -26.88 -29.00 -48.06
CA ASN A 2 -25.69 -28.16 -47.79
C ASN A 2 -26.17 -26.70 -47.70
N THR A 3 -26.25 -26.18 -46.50
CA THR A 3 -26.48 -24.76 -46.29
C THR A 3 -25.16 -24.01 -46.45
N ASN A 4 -24.89 -23.55 -47.66
CA ASN A 4 -23.81 -22.60 -47.93
C ASN A 4 -24.17 -21.28 -47.22
N MET A 5 -23.68 -21.10 -46.00
CA MET A 5 -23.76 -19.79 -45.35
C MET A 5 -22.85 -18.81 -46.12
N THR A 6 -23.43 -17.69 -46.54
CA THR A 6 -22.65 -16.62 -47.17
C THR A 6 -21.59 -16.10 -46.22
N LEU A 7 -20.50 -15.53 -46.74
CA LEU A 7 -19.38 -15.00 -45.95
C LEU A 7 -19.86 -14.01 -44.89
N GLU A 8 -20.85 -13.18 -45.22
CA GLU A 8 -21.46 -12.21 -44.29
C GLU A 8 -22.11 -12.87 -43.06
N LYS A 9 -22.85 -13.98 -43.27
CA LYS A 9 -23.48 -14.72 -42.16
C LYS A 9 -22.44 -15.41 -41.28
N ARG A 10 -21.30 -15.83 -41.82
CA ARG A 10 -20.20 -16.41 -41.08
C ARG A 10 -19.50 -15.34 -40.23
N ILE A 11 -19.26 -14.15 -40.79
CA ILE A 11 -18.66 -13.01 -40.04
C ILE A 11 -19.60 -12.57 -38.92
N LEU A 12 -20.89 -12.44 -39.19
CA LEU A 12 -21.89 -12.07 -38.20
C LEU A 12 -21.99 -13.10 -37.08
N SER A 13 -21.93 -14.40 -37.39
CA SER A 13 -21.95 -15.47 -36.39
C SER A 13 -20.71 -15.45 -35.50
N VAL A 14 -19.52 -15.23 -36.05
CA VAL A 14 -18.27 -15.12 -35.28
C VAL A 14 -18.29 -13.88 -34.41
N LEU A 15 -18.75 -12.74 -34.95
CA LEU A 15 -18.85 -11.50 -34.17
C LEU A 15 -19.82 -11.65 -32.99
N LEU A 16 -20.97 -12.28 -33.20
CA LEU A 16 -21.98 -12.54 -32.17
C LEU A 16 -21.42 -13.49 -31.08
N THR A 17 -20.66 -14.51 -31.47
CA THR A 17 -20.03 -15.44 -30.54
C THR A 17 -18.96 -14.74 -29.69
N VAL A 18 -18.16 -13.88 -30.28
CA VAL A 18 -17.14 -13.09 -29.56
C VAL A 18 -17.82 -12.14 -28.55
N ILE A 19 -18.91 -11.48 -28.95
CA ILE A 19 -19.66 -10.60 -28.04
C ILE A 19 -20.28 -11.40 -26.87
N MET A 20 -20.82 -12.61 -27.14
CA MET A 20 -21.37 -13.48 -26.07
C MET A 20 -20.29 -14.00 -25.12
N VAL A 21 -19.09 -14.30 -25.61
CA VAL A 21 -17.99 -14.76 -24.74
C VAL A 21 -17.51 -13.63 -23.83
N PHE A 22 -17.46 -12.40 -24.33
CA PHE A 22 -17.12 -11.23 -23.47
C PHE A 22 -18.22 -10.86 -22.48
N SER A 23 -19.50 -11.16 -22.78
CA SER A 23 -20.60 -10.91 -21.83
C SER A 23 -20.75 -12.00 -20.78
N MET A 24 -20.09 -13.14 -20.92
CA MET A 24 -20.06 -14.23 -19.94
C MET A 24 -18.82 -14.19 -19.01
N VAL A 25 -17.93 -13.22 -19.18
CA VAL A 25 -16.99 -12.91 -18.11
C VAL A 25 -17.85 -12.41 -16.94
N PRO A 26 -17.98 -13.15 -15.82
CA PRO A 26 -18.62 -12.59 -14.67
C PRO A 26 -17.82 -11.31 -14.36
N LEU A 27 -18.45 -10.15 -14.50
CA LEU A 27 -18.07 -9.03 -13.69
C LEU A 27 -18.32 -9.56 -12.26
N SER A 28 -17.31 -10.18 -11.67
CA SER A 28 -17.20 -10.23 -10.26
C SER A 28 -17.23 -8.76 -9.86
N VAL A 29 -18.41 -8.30 -9.50
CA VAL A 29 -18.57 -7.18 -8.61
C VAL A 29 -17.89 -7.68 -7.34
N PHE A 30 -16.57 -7.55 -7.30
CA PHE A 30 -15.87 -7.43 -6.06
C PHE A 30 -16.58 -6.23 -5.43
N ALA A 31 -17.37 -6.48 -4.40
CA ALA A 31 -17.62 -5.46 -3.41
C ALA A 31 -16.22 -4.88 -3.16
N ALA A 32 -16.02 -3.66 -3.60
CA ALA A 32 -14.73 -3.03 -3.47
C ALA A 32 -14.50 -2.86 -1.97
N ASP A 33 -13.84 -3.84 -1.36
CA ASP A 33 -12.97 -3.55 -0.25
C ASP A 33 -11.99 -2.56 -0.86
N SER A 34 -12.23 -1.28 -0.58
CA SER A 34 -11.46 -0.20 -1.18
C SER A 34 -10.00 -0.46 -0.83
N ASN A 35 -9.15 -0.60 -1.85
CA ASN A 35 -7.74 -0.85 -1.66
C ASN A 35 -7.15 0.18 -0.70
N GLN A 36 -6.31 -0.27 0.24
CA GLN A 36 -5.73 0.61 1.25
C GLN A 36 -4.56 1.41 0.73
N ALA A 37 -3.86 0.88 -0.26
CA ALA A 37 -2.68 1.54 -0.81
C ALA A 37 -2.45 1.20 -2.29
N SER A 38 -1.64 2.01 -2.94
CA SER A 38 -1.08 1.71 -4.26
C SER A 38 0.44 1.85 -4.24
N VAL A 39 1.10 1.11 -5.13
CA VAL A 39 2.53 1.26 -5.43
C VAL A 39 2.66 1.81 -6.84
N THR A 40 3.43 2.89 -6.98
CA THR A 40 3.77 3.48 -8.27
C THR A 40 5.27 3.32 -8.53
N VAL A 41 5.61 2.72 -9.65
CA VAL A 41 6.98 2.61 -10.16
C VAL A 41 6.96 2.84 -11.67
N ASN A 42 7.85 3.69 -12.18
CA ASN A 42 7.96 4.00 -13.61
C ASN A 42 6.57 4.28 -14.26
N GLU A 43 5.77 5.17 -13.62
CA GLU A 43 4.41 5.55 -14.04
C GLU A 43 3.36 4.42 -14.00
N THR A 44 3.75 3.20 -13.65
CA THR A 44 2.83 2.07 -13.48
C THR A 44 2.29 2.06 -12.06
N VAL A 45 0.97 2.05 -11.91
CA VAL A 45 0.27 2.01 -10.62
C VAL A 45 -0.35 0.62 -10.42
N THR A 46 -0.07 0.03 -9.26
CA THR A 46 -0.69 -1.23 -8.81
C THR A 46 -1.34 -1.00 -7.45
N GLU A 47 -2.60 -1.36 -7.31
CA GLU A 47 -3.34 -1.21 -6.06
C GLU A 47 -3.31 -2.51 -5.24
N TYR A 48 -3.33 -2.35 -3.90
CA TYR A 48 -3.24 -3.43 -2.93
C TYR A 48 -4.37 -3.34 -1.90
N ALA A 49 -4.91 -4.48 -1.52
CA ALA A 49 -5.96 -4.58 -0.53
C ALA A 49 -5.51 -4.06 0.84
N THR A 50 -4.24 -4.27 1.19
CA THR A 50 -3.65 -3.80 2.44
C THR A 50 -2.38 -2.99 2.20
N ILE A 51 -2.09 -2.06 3.11
CA ILE A 51 -0.83 -1.31 3.07
C ILE A 51 0.39 -2.20 3.34
N GLN A 52 0.23 -3.29 4.09
CA GLN A 52 1.28 -4.27 4.31
C GLN A 52 1.71 -4.93 2.99
N GLU A 53 0.73 -5.40 2.19
CA GLU A 53 1.00 -5.99 0.87
C GLU A 53 1.70 -5.00 -0.07
N ALA A 54 1.31 -3.72 -0.02
CA ALA A 54 1.96 -2.68 -0.80
C ALA A 54 3.45 -2.53 -0.43
N PHE A 55 3.78 -2.50 0.86
CA PHE A 55 5.17 -2.45 1.32
C PHE A 55 5.94 -3.73 0.99
N ASP A 56 5.33 -4.91 1.14
CA ASP A 56 5.95 -6.19 0.80
C ASP A 56 6.28 -6.30 -0.70
N ALA A 57 5.48 -5.64 -1.55
CA ALA A 57 5.76 -5.51 -2.97
C ALA A 57 6.85 -4.45 -3.24
N ALA A 58 6.75 -3.27 -2.63
CA ALA A 58 7.69 -2.17 -2.82
C ALA A 58 9.12 -2.54 -2.43
N LYS A 59 9.31 -3.28 -1.34
CA LYS A 59 10.62 -3.74 -0.87
C LYS A 59 11.37 -4.63 -1.88
N LYS A 60 10.66 -5.26 -2.81
CA LYS A 60 11.25 -6.13 -3.85
C LYS A 60 11.69 -5.37 -5.10
N LEU A 61 11.36 -4.08 -5.18
CA LEU A 61 11.71 -3.23 -6.31
C LEU A 61 13.12 -2.67 -6.13
N THR A 62 13.85 -2.61 -7.24
CA THR A 62 15.17 -1.97 -7.30
C THR A 62 15.08 -0.51 -7.70
N ASP A 63 14.01 -0.14 -8.41
CA ASP A 63 13.75 1.23 -8.81
C ASP A 63 13.02 1.98 -7.68
N PRO A 64 13.28 3.28 -7.53
CA PRO A 64 12.52 4.11 -6.60
C PRO A 64 11.01 4.01 -6.85
N CYS A 65 10.24 3.86 -5.77
CA CYS A 65 8.79 3.71 -5.89
C CYS A 65 8.04 4.52 -4.82
N THR A 66 6.76 4.77 -5.08
CA THR A 66 5.88 5.45 -4.14
C THR A 66 4.79 4.51 -3.66
N VAL A 67 4.71 4.31 -2.35
CA VAL A 67 3.56 3.71 -1.67
C VAL A 67 2.63 4.83 -1.26
N LYS A 68 1.45 4.91 -1.88
CA LYS A 68 0.46 5.94 -1.62
C LYS A 68 -0.72 5.36 -0.84
N VAL A 69 -1.08 6.01 0.26
CA VAL A 69 -2.26 5.65 1.06
C VAL A 69 -3.52 6.10 0.33
N LEU A 70 -4.51 5.23 0.20
CA LEU A 70 -5.76 5.49 -0.52
C LEU A 70 -6.96 5.69 0.40
N GLN A 71 -6.85 5.25 1.66
CA GLN A 71 -7.88 5.44 2.69
C GLN A 71 -7.30 5.40 4.09
N SER A 72 -7.93 6.09 5.04
CA SER A 72 -7.56 5.98 6.44
C SER A 72 -7.85 4.57 6.96
N PHE A 73 -6.93 4.04 7.76
CA PHE A 73 -7.16 2.78 8.43
C PHE A 73 -6.94 2.90 9.94
N LYS A 74 -7.80 2.21 10.68
CA LYS A 74 -7.75 2.11 12.14
C LYS A 74 -7.88 0.65 12.49
N GLY A 75 -6.83 0.06 13.06
CA GLY A 75 -6.88 -1.35 13.38
C GLY A 75 -5.80 -1.78 14.37
N SER A 76 -5.94 -3.01 14.84
CA SER A 76 -4.90 -3.68 15.58
C SER A 76 -3.89 -4.25 14.59
N MET A 77 -2.61 -3.82 14.69
CA MET A 77 -1.49 -4.35 13.90
C MET A 77 -1.75 -4.46 12.40
N VAL A 78 -2.01 -3.33 11.79
CA VAL A 78 -2.24 -3.29 10.35
C VAL A 78 -0.92 -3.20 9.57
N LEU A 79 0.14 -2.69 10.21
CA LEU A 79 1.43 -2.45 9.56
C LEU A 79 2.59 -2.81 10.48
N GLY A 80 3.47 -3.67 9.98
CA GLY A 80 4.76 -3.98 10.59
C GLY A 80 5.77 -4.22 9.47
N VAL A 81 6.47 -3.17 9.04
CA VAL A 81 7.47 -3.25 7.99
C VAL A 81 8.86 -3.37 8.60
N THR A 82 9.56 -4.46 8.29
CA THR A 82 10.97 -4.63 8.67
C THR A 82 11.83 -4.53 7.43
N PHE A 83 12.80 -3.61 7.45
CA PHE A 83 13.86 -3.50 6.49
C PHE A 83 15.09 -4.23 7.04
N THR A 84 15.46 -5.32 6.38
CA THR A 84 16.60 -6.19 6.77
C THR A 84 17.88 -5.76 6.08
N ALA A 85 18.99 -6.38 6.43
CA ALA A 85 20.29 -6.13 5.78
C ALA A 85 20.31 -6.45 4.27
N GLU A 86 19.33 -7.23 3.79
CA GLU A 86 19.20 -7.57 2.38
C GLU A 86 18.39 -6.52 1.59
N ASP A 87 17.67 -5.65 2.29
CA ASP A 87 16.85 -4.63 1.65
C ASP A 87 17.68 -3.43 1.21
N ASN A 88 17.60 -3.11 -0.09
CA ASN A 88 18.25 -1.98 -0.74
C ASN A 88 17.22 -1.27 -1.63
N CYS A 89 16.16 -0.77 -1.01
CA CYS A 89 15.03 -0.15 -1.69
C CYS A 89 14.94 1.34 -1.35
N ASP A 90 14.39 2.11 -2.28
CA ASP A 90 14.09 3.52 -2.12
C ASP A 90 12.57 3.72 -2.24
N ILE A 91 11.92 3.94 -1.10
CA ILE A 91 10.47 3.99 -0.98
C ILE A 91 10.05 5.37 -0.48
N THR A 92 9.14 6.02 -1.20
CA THR A 92 8.41 7.17 -0.72
C THR A 92 7.04 6.72 -0.19
N LEU A 93 6.76 6.94 1.09
CA LEU A 93 5.43 6.78 1.67
C LEU A 93 4.69 8.11 1.60
N ASP A 94 3.68 8.19 0.74
CA ASP A 94 2.77 9.33 0.67
C ASP A 94 1.51 9.04 1.49
N VAL A 95 1.36 9.69 2.65
CA VAL A 95 0.17 9.53 3.49
C VAL A 95 -1.09 10.13 2.86
N ASN A 96 -0.94 11.00 1.83
CA ASN A 96 -2.01 11.47 0.96
C ASN A 96 -3.25 12.03 1.70
N GLY A 97 -3.05 12.66 2.85
CA GLY A 97 -4.13 13.21 3.66
C GLY A 97 -4.92 12.17 4.48
N PHE A 98 -4.51 10.93 4.50
CA PHE A 98 -5.15 9.87 5.27
C PHE A 98 -4.42 9.56 6.56
N ASP A 99 -5.19 9.16 7.57
CA ASP A 99 -4.65 8.77 8.86
C ASP A 99 -4.29 7.28 8.88
N MET A 100 -3.09 7.00 9.31
CA MET A 100 -2.57 5.65 9.52
C MET A 100 -2.50 5.37 11.02
N TYR A 101 -3.47 4.63 11.56
CA TYR A 101 -3.46 4.22 12.96
C TYR A 101 -3.00 2.77 13.09
N ASN A 102 -1.93 2.56 13.83
CA ASN A 102 -1.48 1.24 14.21
C ASN A 102 -1.59 1.07 15.73
N ARG A 103 -2.34 0.07 16.14
CA ARG A 103 -2.51 -0.27 17.56
C ARG A 103 -1.90 -1.63 17.83
N ASN A 104 -0.93 -1.68 18.71
CA ASN A 104 -0.40 -2.96 19.16
C ASN A 104 -1.45 -3.68 20.02
N THR A 105 -1.66 -4.96 19.79
CA THR A 105 -2.49 -5.83 20.63
C THR A 105 -1.60 -6.59 21.61
N ARG A 106 -2.22 -7.06 22.70
CA ARG A 106 -1.53 -7.70 23.84
C ARG A 106 -0.62 -8.87 23.47
N ASP A 107 -0.89 -9.52 22.34
CA ASP A 107 -0.21 -10.75 21.90
C ASP A 107 0.95 -10.50 20.92
N GLN A 108 1.16 -9.23 20.54
CA GLN A 108 2.22 -8.82 19.62
C GLN A 108 3.13 -7.83 20.34
N ALA A 109 3.82 -8.35 21.34
CA ALA A 109 4.85 -7.59 22.03
C ALA A 109 5.96 -7.21 21.04
N SER A 110 6.32 -5.94 21.04
CA SER A 110 7.57 -5.39 20.48
C SER A 110 7.71 -5.22 18.97
N ALA A 111 6.67 -4.81 18.23
CA ALA A 111 6.89 -4.39 16.85
C ALA A 111 6.62 -2.90 16.64
N SER A 112 7.62 -2.16 16.22
CA SER A 112 7.44 -0.81 15.64
C SER A 112 6.71 -0.91 14.30
N MET A 113 6.09 0.20 13.85
CA MET A 113 5.47 0.21 12.53
C MET A 113 6.51 0.01 11.44
N PHE A 114 7.67 0.65 11.60
CA PHE A 114 8.80 0.52 10.69
C PHE A 114 10.05 0.21 11.50
N THR A 115 10.68 -0.91 11.18
CA THR A 115 11.94 -1.34 11.79
C THR A 115 13.03 -1.37 10.73
N PHE A 116 14.14 -0.69 10.98
CA PHE A 116 15.32 -0.68 10.13
C PHE A 116 16.43 -1.44 10.87
N GLU A 117 16.69 -2.67 10.43
CA GLU A 117 17.71 -3.50 11.04
C GLU A 117 19.12 -3.01 10.69
N LYS A 118 20.08 -3.39 11.52
CA LYS A 118 21.48 -3.10 11.30
C LYS A 118 21.97 -3.65 9.96
N GLY A 119 22.58 -2.77 9.18
CA GLY A 119 23.14 -3.13 7.87
C GLY A 119 22.17 -3.00 6.69
N THR A 120 20.91 -2.64 6.91
CA THR A 120 20.01 -2.30 5.80
C THR A 120 20.48 -1.03 5.08
N ASN A 121 20.32 -1.01 3.75
CA ASN A 121 20.52 0.18 2.91
C ASN A 121 19.16 0.79 2.46
N ALA A 122 18.07 0.35 3.03
CA ALA A 122 16.75 0.88 2.69
C ALA A 122 16.65 2.38 3.01
N HIS A 123 16.02 3.11 2.12
CA HIS A 123 15.67 4.50 2.29
C HIS A 123 14.14 4.64 2.28
N LEU A 124 13.58 5.24 3.32
CA LEU A 124 12.17 5.58 3.40
C LEU A 124 12.02 7.10 3.51
N THR A 125 11.31 7.68 2.55
CA THR A 125 10.88 9.09 2.61
C THR A 125 9.40 9.13 2.94
N VAL A 126 9.00 9.91 3.94
CA VAL A 126 7.59 10.11 4.33
C VAL A 126 7.16 11.50 3.92
N VAL A 127 6.10 11.58 3.12
CA VAL A 127 5.52 12.83 2.62
C VAL A 127 4.01 12.86 2.79
N ASN A 128 3.41 14.02 2.63
CA ASN A 128 1.96 14.19 2.53
C ASN A 128 1.64 15.11 1.35
N ASN A 129 1.37 14.55 0.18
CA ASN A 129 1.09 15.29 -1.05
C ASN A 129 -0.39 15.65 -1.23
N SER A 130 -1.21 15.52 -0.19
CA SER A 130 -2.60 15.94 -0.22
C SER A 130 -2.76 17.46 -0.31
N GLU A 131 -3.78 17.93 -1.02
CA GLU A 131 -4.16 19.35 -1.02
C GLU A 131 -4.56 19.85 0.38
N ASN A 132 -5.02 18.94 1.27
CA ASN A 132 -5.42 19.24 2.65
C ASN A 132 -4.35 18.84 3.70
N ARG A 133 -3.10 18.73 3.31
CA ARG A 133 -1.99 18.25 4.15
C ARG A 133 -1.80 18.99 5.46
N GLU A 134 -2.21 20.26 5.53
CA GLU A 134 -2.07 21.06 6.75
C GLU A 134 -3.00 20.63 7.89
N THR A 135 -4.08 19.92 7.56
CA THR A 135 -5.13 19.55 8.52
C THR A 135 -5.40 18.05 8.57
N LEU A 136 -5.01 17.31 7.56
CA LEU A 136 -5.33 15.89 7.39
C LEU A 136 -4.08 15.06 7.12
N GLY A 137 -4.14 13.84 7.59
CA GLY A 137 -3.10 12.83 7.40
C GLY A 137 -2.05 12.82 8.50
N GLY A 138 -1.71 11.64 8.92
CA GLY A 138 -0.67 11.42 9.91
C GLY A 138 -0.45 9.94 10.21
N ILE A 139 0.64 9.65 10.89
CA ILE A 139 1.01 8.30 11.32
C ILE A 139 0.92 8.24 12.83
N PHE A 140 0.07 7.37 13.34
CA PHE A 140 -0.21 7.25 14.77
C PHE A 140 0.08 5.84 15.24
N TYR A 141 0.91 5.73 16.26
CA TYR A 141 1.21 4.48 16.92
C TYR A 141 0.69 4.51 18.36
N TYR A 142 -0.07 3.47 18.73
CA TYR A 142 -0.61 3.28 20.06
C TYR A 142 -0.01 2.00 20.67
N PRO A 143 1.02 2.11 21.51
CA PRO A 143 1.54 0.96 22.22
C PRO A 143 0.49 0.38 23.15
N ASN A 144 0.48 -0.93 23.33
CA ASN A 144 -0.38 -1.58 24.32
C ASN A 144 0.37 -1.73 25.65
N GLY A 145 -0.15 -1.10 26.69
CA GLY A 145 0.41 -1.22 28.05
C GLY A 145 1.60 -0.30 28.32
N THR A 146 2.48 -0.75 29.20
CA THR A 146 3.62 0.02 29.73
C THR A 146 4.91 -0.16 28.91
N ASP A 147 4.88 -0.97 27.86
CA ASP A 147 6.05 -1.17 27.01
C ASP A 147 6.22 -0.01 26.04
N ILE A 148 7.12 0.91 26.41
CA ILE A 148 7.46 2.10 25.64
C ILE A 148 8.57 1.85 24.61
N SER A 149 9.02 0.59 24.45
CA SER A 149 10.10 0.24 23.52
C SER A 149 9.67 0.32 22.04
N ASN A 150 8.36 0.36 21.79
CA ASN A 150 7.80 0.37 20.47
C ASN A 150 7.49 1.79 19.99
N SER A 151 7.77 2.07 18.74
CA SER A 151 7.66 3.39 18.13
C SER A 151 7.10 3.31 16.70
N VAL A 152 6.80 4.46 16.11
CA VAL A 152 6.52 4.51 14.68
C VAL A 152 7.74 4.01 13.91
N PHE A 153 8.93 4.50 14.26
CA PHE A 153 10.19 4.11 13.63
C PHE A 153 11.17 3.61 14.68
N TYR A 154 11.76 2.44 14.45
CA TYR A 154 12.91 1.92 15.18
C TYR A 154 14.06 1.72 14.18
N MET A 155 15.21 2.35 14.42
CA MET A 155 16.28 2.43 13.45
C MET A 155 17.62 1.98 14.04
N GLU A 156 18.20 0.94 13.46
CA GLU A 156 19.60 0.50 13.68
C GLU A 156 20.42 0.61 12.40
N GLY A 157 19.80 0.96 11.27
CA GLY A 157 20.43 1.15 9.95
C GLY A 157 19.53 1.96 9.04
N GLY A 158 19.83 1.97 7.74
CA GLY A 158 19.06 2.64 6.72
C GLY A 158 18.98 4.16 6.84
N THR A 159 18.08 4.75 6.09
CA THR A 159 17.84 6.20 6.08
C THR A 159 16.33 6.49 6.15
N LEU A 160 15.95 7.43 7.01
CA LEU A 160 14.60 7.97 7.09
C LEU A 160 14.63 9.47 6.82
N THR A 161 13.83 9.88 5.85
CA THR A 161 13.58 11.29 5.55
C THR A 161 12.10 11.60 5.81
N ILE A 162 11.80 12.71 6.46
CA ILE A 162 10.43 13.15 6.73
C ILE A 162 10.30 14.56 6.18
N GLU A 163 9.42 14.72 5.19
CA GLU A 163 9.24 15.97 4.47
C GLU A 163 7.78 16.41 4.50
N ASP A 164 7.52 17.60 5.02
CA ASP A 164 6.25 18.33 4.91
C ASP A 164 4.99 17.44 5.15
N VAL A 165 5.01 16.65 6.21
CA VAL A 165 3.90 15.75 6.53
C VAL A 165 2.65 16.48 7.02
N GLY A 166 2.78 17.76 7.44
CA GLY A 166 1.65 18.60 7.84
C GLY A 166 0.78 17.98 8.94
N GLY A 167 -0.42 18.51 9.11
CA GLY A 167 -1.47 17.95 9.97
C GLY A 167 -1.02 17.54 11.36
N ASP A 168 -1.45 16.36 11.78
CA ASP A 168 -1.04 15.78 13.07
C ASP A 168 0.38 15.18 13.06
N GLY A 169 1.01 15.05 11.88
CA GLY A 169 2.36 14.55 11.71
C GLY A 169 2.52 13.10 12.13
N ILE A 170 3.60 12.81 12.85
CA ILE A 170 3.96 11.47 13.33
C ILE A 170 3.93 11.47 14.84
N LYS A 171 3.09 10.64 15.45
CA LYS A 171 2.87 10.60 16.89
C LYS A 171 2.96 9.21 17.46
N ASN A 172 3.74 9.08 18.56
CA ASN A 172 3.58 8.00 19.52
C ASN A 172 2.64 8.49 20.62
N LYS A 173 1.60 7.74 20.94
CA LYS A 173 0.76 8.00 22.10
C LYS A 173 1.10 7.00 23.20
N THR A 174 1.59 7.51 24.29
CA THR A 174 1.76 6.80 25.56
C THR A 174 0.43 6.71 26.30
#